data_a0932c324e1cd976d234bfa36bd77fc1
#
_entry.id   a0932c324e1cd976d234bfa36bd77fc1
#
_cell.length_a   1.000
_cell.length_b   1.000
_cell.length_c   1.000
_cell.angle_alpha   90.00
_cell.angle_beta   90.00
_cell.angle_gamma   90.00
#
_symmetry.space_group_name_H-M   'P 1'
#
loop_
_entity.id
_entity.type
_entity.pdbx_description
1 polymer ?
#
loop_
_entity_poly.entity_id
_entity_poly.type
_entity_poly.pdbx_seq_one_letter_code
_entity_poly.pdbx_strand_id
1 'polypeptide(L)'
;MNIETNLKTLIVKNPLKLDCGKTIKDFPIAYETYGSLNSQKDNAILVFHALTGDQYVSGTNPVTKKDGWWSYAVGPGKAIDTNKYFVICSNVIGGCMGSYGPSDLDSENGNIQGTNFPVITINDMVNAQYNLLDHFGIDKLFSVAGGSMGGMQVLQFISNFPDKSKTVIPIATTSSHSAQNIAFNELGRQAIMADSNWKEGDYSSNNSNPGKGLAVARMAAHITYLSKKGLQEKFGRKLQERDDLKFGFDADFQIESYLRYQGSVFVDRFDANSYLYITRAMDYFDLTKQFKGNLSDAFKDTKAKFFIISFTSDWLYPTQENKDIVIALNSIGADVGFVEIETDKGHDSFLLEVPDFLNTLKNFLDKSYEEH
;
A
#
# COMPACT_ATOMS: atom_id res chain seq x y z
N MET A 1 8.10 8.92 18.87
CA MET A 1 7.62 7.72 19.60
C MET A 1 8.77 6.74 19.69
N ASN A 2 9.33 6.51 20.89
CA ASN A 2 10.33 5.44 21.08
C ASN A 2 9.57 4.11 21.12
N ILE A 3 9.51 3.43 19.98
CA ILE A 3 9.00 2.07 19.90
C ILE A 3 10.20 1.15 20.11
N GLU A 4 10.45 0.76 21.38
CA GLU A 4 11.29 -0.41 21.68
C GLU A 4 10.54 -1.67 21.26
N THR A 5 10.48 -1.91 19.97
CA THR A 5 10.06 -3.19 19.41
C THR A 5 11.28 -3.85 18.80
N ASN A 6 11.35 -5.18 18.83
CA ASN A 6 12.32 -5.98 18.08
C ASN A 6 12.04 -5.83 16.56
N LEU A 7 12.14 -4.59 16.07
CA LEU A 7 11.90 -4.25 14.67
C LEU A 7 12.97 -4.92 13.81
N LYS A 8 12.58 -5.82 12.93
CA LYS A 8 13.49 -6.37 11.93
C LYS A 8 13.83 -5.29 10.93
N THR A 9 15.11 -4.97 10.81
CA THR A 9 15.60 -3.90 9.94
C THR A 9 16.77 -4.38 9.10
N LEU A 10 16.69 -4.17 7.79
CA LEU A 10 17.81 -4.31 6.87
C LEU A 10 18.41 -2.92 6.64
N ILE A 11 19.70 -2.74 6.92
CA ILE A 11 20.44 -1.55 6.49
C ILE A 11 20.98 -1.80 5.09
N VAL A 12 20.42 -1.13 4.11
CA VAL A 12 20.85 -1.20 2.71
C VAL A 12 22.13 -0.38 2.54
N LYS A 13 23.23 -1.06 2.27
CA LYS A 13 24.57 -0.45 2.11
C LYS A 13 24.80 0.10 0.71
N ASN A 14 24.22 -0.55 -0.30
CA ASN A 14 24.35 -0.12 -1.68
C ASN A 14 23.63 1.21 -1.90
N PRO A 15 24.29 2.20 -2.53
CA PRO A 15 23.63 3.46 -2.85
C PRO A 15 22.43 3.24 -3.76
N LEU A 16 21.30 3.84 -3.42
CA LEU A 16 20.11 3.86 -4.26
C LEU A 16 19.96 5.23 -4.91
N LYS A 17 20.07 5.27 -6.24
CA LYS A 17 19.77 6.46 -7.03
C LYS A 17 18.27 6.55 -7.23
N LEU A 18 17.68 7.65 -6.76
CA LEU A 18 16.26 7.94 -6.85
C LEU A 18 15.90 8.60 -8.19
N ASP A 19 14.65 8.46 -8.62
CA ASP A 19 14.14 9.08 -9.84
C ASP A 19 14.24 10.62 -9.82
N CYS A 20 14.18 11.24 -8.65
CA CYS A 20 14.42 12.69 -8.49
C CYS A 20 15.88 13.12 -8.68
N GLY A 21 16.79 12.18 -8.95
CA GLY A 21 18.23 12.42 -9.18
C GLY A 21 19.09 12.43 -7.91
N LYS A 22 18.51 12.43 -6.71
CA LYS A 22 19.26 12.27 -5.46
C LYS A 22 19.68 10.82 -5.25
N THR A 23 20.63 10.60 -4.34
CA THR A 23 21.09 9.26 -3.95
C THR A 23 20.99 9.13 -2.44
N ILE A 24 20.40 8.04 -1.96
CA ILE A 24 20.37 7.66 -0.54
C ILE A 24 21.33 6.49 -0.28
N LYS A 25 21.92 6.46 0.91
CA LYS A 25 22.92 5.46 1.31
C LYS A 25 22.66 5.05 2.77
N ASP A 26 23.09 3.84 3.12
CA ASP A 26 23.04 3.33 4.50
C ASP A 26 21.65 3.51 5.15
N PHE A 27 20.59 3.27 4.39
CA PHE A 27 19.23 3.53 4.81
C PHE A 27 18.53 2.26 5.33
N PRO A 28 17.66 2.40 6.37
CA PRO A 28 16.92 1.27 6.92
C PRO A 28 15.71 0.90 6.06
N ILE A 29 15.46 -0.41 5.94
CA ILE A 29 14.20 -0.99 5.52
C ILE A 29 13.67 -1.85 6.67
N ALA A 30 12.56 -1.44 7.25
CA ALA A 30 11.84 -2.23 8.24
C ALA A 30 11.00 -3.29 7.54
N TYR A 31 11.05 -4.51 8.03
CA TYR A 31 10.30 -5.62 7.44
C TYR A 31 9.81 -6.61 8.49
N GLU A 32 8.86 -7.45 8.11
CA GLU A 32 8.42 -8.59 8.90
C GLU A 32 8.33 -9.84 8.01
N THR A 33 8.41 -11.01 8.63
CA THR A 33 8.35 -12.30 7.93
C THR A 33 7.41 -13.24 8.64
N TYR A 34 6.73 -14.10 7.87
CA TYR A 34 5.80 -15.10 8.38
C TYR A 34 6.03 -16.43 7.67
N GLY A 35 5.90 -17.53 8.40
CA GLY A 35 6.24 -18.86 7.87
C GLY A 35 7.75 -19.12 7.82
N SER A 36 8.15 -20.10 7.03
CA SER A 36 9.55 -20.54 6.94
C SER A 36 10.00 -20.65 5.49
N LEU A 37 11.18 -20.07 5.21
CA LEU A 37 11.83 -20.20 3.90
C LEU A 37 12.34 -21.64 3.76
N ASN A 38 11.96 -22.32 2.68
CA ASN A 38 12.42 -23.69 2.43
C ASN A 38 13.88 -23.71 1.95
N SER A 39 14.46 -24.89 1.87
CA SER A 39 15.87 -25.08 1.49
C SER A 39 16.17 -24.67 0.05
N GLN A 40 15.20 -24.76 -0.86
CA GLN A 40 15.27 -24.34 -2.26
C GLN A 40 15.06 -22.83 -2.40
N LYS A 41 14.55 -22.14 -1.37
CA LYS A 41 14.22 -20.72 -1.35
C LYS A 41 13.24 -20.29 -2.45
N ASP A 42 12.33 -21.19 -2.82
CA ASP A 42 11.40 -21.02 -3.94
C ASP A 42 9.92 -20.87 -3.50
N ASN A 43 9.67 -20.83 -2.17
CA ASN A 43 8.34 -20.65 -1.58
C ASN A 43 8.09 -19.23 -1.04
N ALA A 44 8.91 -18.25 -1.42
CA ALA A 44 8.81 -16.90 -0.90
C ALA A 44 7.75 -16.06 -1.62
N ILE A 45 6.92 -15.35 -0.87
CA ILE A 45 5.95 -14.36 -1.36
C ILE A 45 6.33 -12.99 -0.80
N LEU A 46 6.59 -12.02 -1.68
CA LEU A 46 6.77 -10.63 -1.30
C LEU A 46 5.43 -9.89 -1.38
N VAL A 47 4.97 -9.38 -0.24
CA VAL A 47 3.73 -8.62 -0.12
C VAL A 47 4.05 -7.14 -0.05
N PHE A 48 3.42 -6.35 -0.91
CA PHE A 48 3.51 -4.89 -0.93
C PHE A 48 2.27 -4.27 -0.26
N HIS A 49 2.48 -3.42 0.74
CA HIS A 49 1.38 -2.79 1.45
C HIS A 49 0.77 -1.59 0.70
N ALA A 50 -0.48 -1.25 1.03
CA ALA A 50 -1.19 -0.09 0.51
C ALA A 50 -0.74 1.21 1.21
N LEU A 51 -1.23 2.38 0.74
CA LEU A 51 -0.84 3.74 1.17
C LEU A 51 -0.55 3.89 2.67
N THR A 52 -1.42 3.40 3.52
CA THR A 52 -1.33 3.55 4.98
C THR A 52 -1.06 2.23 5.71
N GLY A 53 -0.61 1.20 4.97
CA GLY A 53 -0.15 -0.08 5.52
C GLY A 53 1.26 0.02 6.10
N ASP A 54 1.73 -1.12 6.56
CA ASP A 54 3.05 -1.31 7.13
C ASP A 54 3.51 -2.77 6.92
N GLN A 55 4.63 -3.17 7.51
CA GLN A 55 5.16 -4.52 7.43
C GLN A 55 4.35 -5.58 8.19
N TYR A 56 3.42 -5.18 9.04
CA TYR A 56 2.66 -6.11 9.89
C TYR A 56 1.40 -6.60 9.20
N VAL A 57 1.55 -7.57 8.29
CA VAL A 57 0.43 -8.13 7.51
C VAL A 57 -0.42 -9.11 8.29
N SER A 58 0.14 -9.78 9.32
CA SER A 58 -0.52 -10.81 10.12
C SER A 58 -0.05 -10.76 11.57
N GLY A 59 -0.73 -11.48 12.48
CA GLY A 59 -0.44 -11.42 13.89
C GLY A 59 -0.83 -10.07 14.51
N THR A 60 -0.34 -9.79 15.71
CA THR A 60 -0.63 -8.52 16.40
C THR A 60 0.38 -7.46 16.01
N ASN A 61 -0.09 -6.35 15.45
CA ASN A 61 0.74 -5.18 15.17
C ASN A 61 1.23 -4.56 16.50
N PRO A 62 2.54 -4.47 16.75
CA PRO A 62 3.07 -4.02 18.03
C PRO A 62 2.81 -2.53 18.31
N VAL A 63 2.52 -1.74 17.28
CA VAL A 63 2.21 -0.30 17.39
C VAL A 63 0.74 -0.07 17.71
N THR A 64 -0.14 -0.62 16.88
CA THR A 64 -1.59 -0.38 16.98
C THR A 64 -2.28 -1.32 17.96
N LYS A 65 -1.63 -2.41 18.39
CA LYS A 65 -2.17 -3.50 19.20
C LYS A 65 -3.38 -4.21 18.57
N LYS A 66 -3.61 -3.99 17.28
CA LYS A 66 -4.66 -4.63 16.47
C LYS A 66 -4.06 -5.75 15.62
N ASP A 67 -4.89 -6.56 15.02
CA ASP A 67 -4.46 -7.55 14.04
C ASP A 67 -3.76 -6.88 12.85
N GLY A 68 -2.81 -7.60 12.26
CA GLY A 68 -2.14 -7.17 11.04
C GLY A 68 -3.15 -6.87 9.93
N TRP A 69 -2.81 -5.90 9.08
CA TRP A 69 -3.76 -5.34 8.12
C TRP A 69 -4.32 -6.34 7.10
N TRP A 70 -3.64 -7.46 6.89
CA TRP A 70 -4.10 -8.52 5.97
C TRP A 70 -4.30 -9.88 6.66
N SER A 71 -4.58 -9.86 7.95
CA SER A 71 -4.78 -11.07 8.76
C SER A 71 -5.90 -11.99 8.26
N TYR A 72 -6.84 -11.50 7.46
CA TYR A 72 -7.83 -12.36 6.78
C TYR A 72 -7.20 -13.22 5.70
N ALA A 73 -6.20 -12.71 4.97
CA ALA A 73 -5.58 -13.40 3.85
C ALA A 73 -4.32 -14.18 4.24
N VAL A 74 -3.51 -13.69 5.21
CA VAL A 74 -2.18 -14.23 5.57
C VAL A 74 -2.21 -14.91 6.91
N GLY A 75 -1.75 -16.15 6.97
CA GLY A 75 -1.64 -16.93 8.22
C GLY A 75 -1.76 -18.43 7.99
N PRO A 76 -1.62 -19.26 9.04
CA PRO A 76 -1.76 -20.71 8.93
C PRO A 76 -3.12 -21.10 8.38
N GLY A 77 -3.14 -21.86 7.27
CA GLY A 77 -4.36 -22.36 6.61
C GLY A 77 -5.17 -21.31 5.85
N LYS A 78 -4.72 -20.04 5.78
CA LYS A 78 -5.39 -18.95 5.07
C LYS A 78 -5.08 -18.93 3.58
N ALA A 79 -5.57 -17.92 2.85
CA ALA A 79 -5.35 -17.80 1.41
C ALA A 79 -3.86 -17.79 1.05
N ILE A 80 -3.06 -17.05 1.81
CA ILE A 80 -1.59 -17.08 1.79
C ILE A 80 -1.16 -17.87 3.03
N ASP A 81 -1.07 -19.19 2.87
CA ASP A 81 -0.84 -20.13 3.97
C ASP A 81 0.62 -20.12 4.43
N THR A 82 0.87 -19.58 5.61
CA THR A 82 2.22 -19.51 6.20
C THR A 82 2.79 -20.86 6.63
N ASN A 83 2.02 -21.95 6.57
CA ASN A 83 2.56 -23.31 6.68
C ASN A 83 3.27 -23.75 5.38
N LYS A 84 2.96 -23.14 4.25
CA LYS A 84 3.52 -23.44 2.92
C LYS A 84 4.50 -22.35 2.47
N TYR A 85 4.12 -21.09 2.64
CA TYR A 85 4.81 -19.94 2.09
C TYR A 85 5.61 -19.19 3.14
N PHE A 86 6.77 -18.68 2.72
CA PHE A 86 7.52 -17.69 3.46
C PHE A 86 7.12 -16.29 2.97
N VAL A 87 6.35 -15.58 3.78
CA VAL A 87 5.84 -14.26 3.45
C VAL A 87 6.78 -13.18 3.97
N ILE A 88 7.14 -12.23 3.12
CA ILE A 88 7.94 -11.06 3.44
C ILE A 88 7.09 -9.84 3.17
N CYS A 89 7.02 -8.89 4.11
CA CYS A 89 6.47 -7.56 3.88
C CYS A 89 7.39 -6.52 4.50
N SER A 90 7.69 -5.45 3.79
CA SER A 90 8.44 -4.32 4.32
C SER A 90 7.61 -3.05 4.33
N ASN A 91 7.94 -2.13 5.23
CA ASN A 91 7.49 -0.76 5.12
C ASN A 91 8.23 -0.07 3.97
N VAL A 92 7.53 0.72 3.16
CA VAL A 92 8.14 1.46 2.05
C VAL A 92 9.08 2.57 2.55
N ILE A 93 10.10 2.92 1.78
CA ILE A 93 10.82 4.18 2.00
C ILE A 93 9.83 5.35 1.84
N GLY A 94 10.02 6.41 2.61
CA GLY A 94 9.04 7.50 2.72
C GLY A 94 7.90 7.21 3.70
N GLY A 95 7.81 5.98 4.23
CA GLY A 95 6.87 5.58 5.28
C GLY A 95 7.29 6.06 6.67
N CYS A 96 6.52 5.67 7.68
CA CYS A 96 6.73 6.08 9.07
C CYS A 96 6.77 4.90 10.07
N MET A 97 6.99 3.67 9.55
CA MET A 97 6.97 2.45 10.38
C MET A 97 8.35 1.76 10.41
N GLY A 98 9.42 2.57 10.35
CA GLY A 98 10.80 2.14 10.56
C GLY A 98 11.67 2.00 9.31
N SER A 99 11.11 2.11 8.10
CA SER A 99 11.91 2.34 6.89
C SER A 99 12.24 3.81 6.76
N TYR A 100 13.34 4.11 6.04
CA TYR A 100 13.82 5.47 5.83
C TYR A 100 12.73 6.40 5.29
N GLY A 101 12.47 7.48 6.01
CA GLY A 101 11.37 8.39 5.72
C GLY A 101 11.59 9.82 6.24
N PRO A 102 10.59 10.70 6.07
CA PRO A 102 10.69 12.11 6.46
C PRO A 102 10.92 12.34 7.96
N SER A 103 10.55 11.40 8.81
CA SER A 103 10.76 11.48 10.27
C SER A 103 12.15 11.04 10.73
N ASP A 104 12.99 10.51 9.83
CA ASP A 104 14.35 10.12 10.16
C ASP A 104 15.31 11.32 10.18
N LEU A 105 16.44 11.10 10.85
CA LEU A 105 17.50 12.09 10.89
C LEU A 105 18.29 12.10 9.58
N ASP A 106 18.64 13.29 9.12
CA ASP A 106 19.61 13.48 8.08
C ASP A 106 21.01 13.11 8.62
N SER A 107 21.71 12.23 7.92
CA SER A 107 23.02 11.73 8.33
C SER A 107 24.13 12.79 8.27
N GLU A 108 23.95 13.87 7.50
CA GLU A 108 24.95 14.92 7.31
C GLU A 108 24.86 16.00 8.39
N ASN A 109 23.67 16.37 8.83
CA ASN A 109 23.46 17.47 9.76
C ASN A 109 22.77 17.08 11.07
N GLY A 110 22.27 15.85 11.20
CA GLY A 110 21.61 15.32 12.40
C GLY A 110 20.21 15.89 12.68
N ASN A 111 19.63 16.65 11.74
CA ASN A 111 18.28 17.19 11.86
C ASN A 111 17.26 16.20 11.30
N ILE A 112 15.99 16.33 11.72
CA ILE A 112 14.89 15.59 11.11
C ILE A 112 14.76 16.01 9.64
N GLN A 113 14.61 15.04 8.72
CA GLN A 113 14.51 15.29 7.29
C GLN A 113 13.33 16.22 6.93
N GLY A 114 12.15 15.97 7.50
CA GLY A 114 10.96 16.75 7.19
C GLY A 114 10.72 16.86 5.69
N THR A 115 10.54 18.08 5.19
CA THR A 115 10.40 18.36 3.74
C THR A 115 11.73 18.39 2.97
N ASN A 116 12.87 18.20 3.63
CA ASN A 116 14.16 17.99 2.97
C ASN A 116 14.35 16.55 2.49
N PHE A 117 13.54 15.62 2.99
CA PHE A 117 13.51 14.24 2.48
C PHE A 117 13.39 14.25 0.96
N PRO A 118 14.11 13.39 0.23
CA PRO A 118 14.02 13.38 -1.22
C PRO A 118 12.63 12.94 -1.69
N VAL A 119 12.13 13.56 -2.75
CA VAL A 119 10.91 13.08 -3.41
C VAL A 119 11.18 11.69 -3.99
N ILE A 120 10.32 10.76 -3.64
CA ILE A 120 10.41 9.37 -4.06
C ILE A 120 9.26 9.01 -4.99
N THR A 121 9.41 7.88 -5.68
CA THR A 121 8.41 7.29 -6.59
C THR A 121 8.11 5.85 -6.19
N ILE A 122 7.09 5.26 -6.80
CA ILE A 122 6.80 3.81 -6.68
C ILE A 122 8.01 2.98 -7.18
N ASN A 123 8.69 3.44 -8.22
CA ASN A 123 9.92 2.81 -8.71
C ASN A 123 11.02 2.80 -7.64
N ASP A 124 11.23 3.90 -6.93
CA ASP A 124 12.21 3.97 -5.85
C ASP A 124 11.86 3.03 -4.68
N MET A 125 10.57 2.95 -4.31
CA MET A 125 10.10 2.03 -3.27
C MET A 125 10.41 0.58 -3.64
N VAL A 126 10.12 0.19 -4.86
CA VAL A 126 10.35 -1.17 -5.37
C VAL A 126 11.84 -1.50 -5.43
N ASN A 127 12.67 -0.60 -5.93
CA ASN A 127 14.12 -0.78 -5.99
C ASN A 127 14.75 -0.89 -4.59
N ALA A 128 14.24 -0.15 -3.61
CA ALA A 128 14.66 -0.30 -2.22
C ALA A 128 14.30 -1.69 -1.68
N GLN A 129 13.07 -2.13 -1.87
CA GLN A 129 12.57 -3.42 -1.35
C GLN A 129 13.22 -4.64 -2.03
N TYR A 130 13.71 -4.50 -3.26
CA TYR A 130 14.44 -5.57 -3.95
C TYR A 130 15.63 -6.08 -3.13
N ASN A 131 16.29 -5.23 -2.33
CA ASN A 131 17.41 -5.63 -1.47
C ASN A 131 17.04 -6.70 -0.43
N LEU A 132 15.75 -6.93 -0.14
CA LEU A 132 15.31 -8.02 0.71
C LEU A 132 15.53 -9.38 0.05
N LEU A 133 15.43 -9.48 -1.27
CA LEU A 133 15.72 -10.74 -1.97
C LEU A 133 17.18 -11.14 -1.76
N ASP A 134 18.11 -10.19 -1.93
CA ASP A 134 19.54 -10.43 -1.70
C ASP A 134 19.81 -10.77 -0.23
N HIS A 135 19.16 -10.07 0.71
CA HIS A 135 19.29 -10.32 2.14
C HIS A 135 18.91 -11.75 2.53
N PHE A 136 17.84 -12.30 1.97
CA PHE A 136 17.42 -13.68 2.21
C PHE A 136 18.10 -14.69 1.27
N GLY A 137 18.83 -14.23 0.27
CA GLY A 137 19.44 -15.04 -0.77
C GLY A 137 18.39 -15.74 -1.64
N ILE A 138 17.30 -15.03 -1.96
CA ILE A 138 16.20 -15.50 -2.82
C ILE A 138 16.49 -15.05 -4.24
N ASP A 139 16.72 -16.01 -5.14
CA ASP A 139 16.95 -15.67 -6.55
C ASP A 139 15.64 -15.32 -7.26
N LYS A 140 14.57 -16.09 -7.00
CA LYS A 140 13.27 -15.91 -7.62
C LYS A 140 12.15 -16.15 -6.61
N LEU A 141 11.24 -15.18 -6.49
CA LEU A 141 10.04 -15.30 -5.66
C LEU A 141 9.06 -16.31 -6.27
N PHE A 142 8.32 -17.01 -5.42
CA PHE A 142 7.13 -17.72 -5.85
C PHE A 142 6.04 -16.75 -6.31
N SER A 143 5.81 -15.69 -5.53
CA SER A 143 4.79 -14.70 -5.86
C SER A 143 5.18 -13.29 -5.40
N VAL A 144 4.68 -12.30 -6.12
CA VAL A 144 4.53 -10.92 -5.64
C VAL A 144 3.04 -10.56 -5.60
N ALA A 145 2.60 -9.98 -4.48
CA ALA A 145 1.18 -9.67 -4.28
C ALA A 145 0.99 -8.33 -3.56
N GLY A 146 -0.05 -7.60 -3.92
CA GLY A 146 -0.38 -6.36 -3.24
C GLY A 146 -1.65 -5.72 -3.78
N GLY A 147 -2.37 -4.99 -2.91
CA GLY A 147 -3.57 -4.25 -3.26
C GLY A 147 -3.34 -2.75 -3.31
N SER A 148 -4.11 -2.04 -4.15
CA SER A 148 -4.03 -0.57 -4.25
C SER A 148 -2.63 -0.09 -4.63
N MET A 149 -2.01 0.80 -3.85
CA MET A 149 -0.58 1.17 -4.01
C MET A 149 0.34 -0.07 -3.99
N GLY A 150 0.00 -1.10 -3.23
CA GLY A 150 0.73 -2.37 -3.26
C GLY A 150 0.67 -3.03 -4.64
N GLY A 151 -0.47 -2.94 -5.32
CA GLY A 151 -0.62 -3.41 -6.70
C GLY A 151 0.20 -2.60 -7.71
N MET A 152 0.33 -1.28 -7.54
CA MET A 152 1.26 -0.45 -8.33
C MET A 152 2.70 -0.93 -8.16
N GLN A 153 3.11 -1.23 -6.91
CA GLN A 153 4.43 -1.78 -6.61
C GLN A 153 4.63 -3.16 -7.24
N VAL A 154 3.60 -4.02 -7.23
CA VAL A 154 3.62 -5.33 -7.93
C VAL A 154 3.89 -5.16 -9.42
N LEU A 155 3.17 -4.26 -10.09
CA LEU A 155 3.34 -3.98 -11.52
C LEU A 155 4.72 -3.39 -11.82
N GLN A 156 5.18 -2.44 -11.00
CA GLN A 156 6.50 -1.84 -11.14
C GLN A 156 7.61 -2.88 -10.88
N PHE A 157 7.42 -3.76 -9.88
CA PHE A 157 8.40 -4.81 -9.56
C PHE A 157 8.63 -5.74 -10.75
N ILE A 158 7.56 -6.25 -11.35
CA ILE A 158 7.73 -7.19 -12.47
C ILE A 158 8.20 -6.50 -13.74
N SER A 159 7.94 -5.20 -13.91
CA SER A 159 8.49 -4.39 -14.98
C SER A 159 10.02 -4.18 -14.82
N ASN A 160 10.50 -3.93 -13.60
CA ASN A 160 11.92 -3.75 -13.32
C ASN A 160 12.70 -5.06 -13.29
N PHE A 161 12.06 -6.13 -12.82
CA PHE A 161 12.67 -7.44 -12.52
C PHE A 161 11.85 -8.58 -13.14
N PRO A 162 11.80 -8.67 -14.48
CA PRO A 162 10.86 -9.55 -15.19
C PRO A 162 11.02 -11.05 -14.88
N ASP A 163 12.21 -11.48 -14.45
CA ASP A 163 12.52 -12.88 -14.15
C ASP A 163 12.44 -13.22 -12.65
N LYS A 164 12.15 -12.24 -11.78
CA LYS A 164 12.27 -12.39 -10.32
C LYS A 164 11.01 -12.86 -9.61
N SER A 165 9.93 -13.18 -10.33
CA SER A 165 8.75 -13.82 -9.75
C SER A 165 8.15 -14.87 -10.68
N LYS A 166 7.58 -15.94 -10.11
CA LYS A 166 6.82 -16.95 -10.88
C LYS A 166 5.39 -16.49 -11.11
N THR A 167 4.75 -15.89 -10.09
CA THR A 167 3.38 -15.39 -10.17
C THR A 167 3.30 -13.93 -9.73
N VAL A 168 2.33 -13.18 -10.28
CA VAL A 168 2.17 -11.74 -10.10
C VAL A 168 0.71 -11.42 -9.84
N ILE A 169 0.38 -10.88 -8.67
CA ILE A 169 -0.99 -10.73 -8.19
C ILE A 169 -1.26 -9.26 -7.81
N PRO A 170 -1.51 -8.37 -8.78
CA PRO A 170 -2.00 -7.02 -8.50
C PRO A 170 -3.50 -7.05 -8.23
N ILE A 171 -3.93 -6.38 -7.15
CA ILE A 171 -5.31 -6.41 -6.66
C ILE A 171 -5.84 -4.98 -6.55
N ALA A 172 -7.03 -4.70 -7.09
CA ALA A 172 -7.70 -3.40 -6.95
C ALA A 172 -6.74 -2.22 -7.20
N THR A 173 -6.11 -2.18 -8.35
CA THR A 173 -5.01 -1.25 -8.66
C THR A 173 -5.13 -0.66 -10.06
N THR A 174 -4.17 0.17 -10.44
CA THR A 174 -4.08 0.82 -11.74
C THR A 174 -2.65 0.81 -12.27
N SER A 175 -2.47 1.00 -13.57
CA SER A 175 -1.15 1.23 -14.20
C SER A 175 -0.72 2.71 -14.21
N SER A 176 -1.65 3.63 -13.90
CA SER A 176 -1.39 5.06 -13.76
C SER A 176 -2.49 5.74 -12.95
N HIS A 177 -2.13 6.75 -12.14
CA HIS A 177 -3.13 7.49 -11.37
C HIS A 177 -4.03 8.33 -12.27
N SER A 178 -5.34 8.21 -12.07
CA SER A 178 -6.34 9.04 -12.75
C SER A 178 -6.37 10.48 -12.20
N ALA A 179 -6.95 11.40 -12.95
CA ALA A 179 -7.17 12.77 -12.47
C ALA A 179 -8.00 12.81 -11.18
N GLN A 180 -8.96 11.88 -11.02
CA GLN A 180 -9.76 11.75 -9.80
C GLN A 180 -8.90 11.35 -8.60
N ASN A 181 -8.02 10.36 -8.75
CA ASN A 181 -7.11 9.93 -7.68
C ASN A 181 -6.16 11.06 -7.27
N ILE A 182 -5.56 11.76 -8.26
CA ILE A 182 -4.68 12.91 -8.02
C ILE A 182 -5.42 14.03 -7.28
N ALA A 183 -6.69 14.30 -7.64
CA ALA A 183 -7.50 15.33 -6.98
C ALA A 183 -7.79 14.99 -5.51
N PHE A 184 -8.13 13.74 -5.19
CA PHE A 184 -8.33 13.32 -3.79
C PHE A 184 -7.02 13.37 -2.98
N ASN A 185 -5.90 12.95 -3.56
CA ASN A 185 -4.59 13.07 -2.92
C ASN A 185 -4.23 14.53 -2.66
N GLU A 186 -4.46 15.42 -3.65
CA GLU A 186 -4.20 16.85 -3.51
C GLU A 186 -5.07 17.48 -2.41
N LEU A 187 -6.35 17.13 -2.32
CA LEU A 187 -7.22 17.56 -1.23
C LEU A 187 -6.62 17.20 0.14
N GLY A 188 -6.13 15.96 0.29
CA GLY A 188 -5.49 15.51 1.52
C GLY A 188 -4.20 16.28 1.83
N ARG A 189 -3.35 16.51 0.83
CA ARG A 189 -2.11 17.27 0.98
C ARG A 189 -2.39 18.74 1.37
N GLN A 190 -3.36 19.35 0.71
CA GLN A 190 -3.74 20.75 1.03
C GLN A 190 -4.32 20.85 2.44
N ALA A 191 -5.10 19.87 2.90
CA ALA A 191 -5.59 19.85 4.28
C ALA A 191 -4.45 19.82 5.31
N ILE A 192 -3.40 19.02 5.07
CA ILE A 192 -2.21 18.96 5.92
C ILE A 192 -1.43 20.26 5.88
N MET A 193 -1.13 20.78 4.69
CA MET A 193 -0.31 21.98 4.50
C MET A 193 -1.00 23.26 5.01
N ALA A 194 -2.33 23.28 5.01
CA ALA A 194 -3.12 24.40 5.56
C ALA A 194 -3.22 24.36 7.10
N ASP A 195 -2.87 23.25 7.75
CA ASP A 195 -2.82 23.18 9.21
C ASP A 195 -1.66 24.03 9.73
N SER A 196 -1.96 25.04 10.54
CA SER A 196 -0.96 25.95 11.12
C SER A 196 0.13 25.25 11.94
N ASN A 197 -0.13 24.01 12.37
CA ASN A 197 0.81 23.17 13.09
C ASN A 197 1.74 22.38 12.18
N TRP A 198 1.55 22.37 10.86
CA TRP A 198 2.43 21.68 9.92
C TRP A 198 3.82 22.33 9.82
N LYS A 199 3.90 23.67 10.02
CA LYS A 199 5.17 24.41 10.09
C LYS A 199 6.08 24.16 8.88
N GLU A 200 5.52 24.19 7.68
CA GLU A 200 6.25 23.93 6.43
C GLU A 200 6.97 22.56 6.42
N GLY A 201 6.44 21.61 7.21
CA GLY A 201 6.98 20.25 7.37
C GLY A 201 7.96 20.09 8.54
N ASP A 202 8.30 21.14 9.25
CA ASP A 202 9.20 21.10 10.43
C ASP A 202 8.42 21.10 11.77
N TYR A 203 7.31 20.38 11.83
CA TYR A 203 6.48 20.31 13.03
C TYR A 203 7.15 19.54 14.17
N SER A 204 7.98 18.55 13.87
CA SER A 204 8.65 17.73 14.91
C SER A 204 9.67 18.55 15.70
N SER A 205 10.51 19.35 15.03
CA SER A 205 11.48 20.24 15.68
C SER A 205 10.77 21.36 16.46
N ASN A 206 9.56 21.73 16.06
CA ASN A 206 8.74 22.73 16.72
C ASN A 206 7.80 22.17 17.80
N ASN A 207 7.94 20.89 18.16
CA ASN A 207 7.06 20.20 19.11
C ASN A 207 5.57 20.42 18.79
N SER A 208 5.23 20.31 17.51
CA SER A 208 3.90 20.55 16.95
C SER A 208 3.38 19.28 16.27
N ASN A 209 2.09 19.23 15.94
CA ASN A 209 1.49 18.11 15.22
C ASN A 209 0.34 18.62 14.33
N PRO A 210 0.44 18.48 12.99
CA PRO A 210 -0.61 18.86 12.05
C PRO A 210 -1.77 17.86 12.04
N GLY A 211 -2.21 17.42 13.22
CA GLY A 211 -3.21 16.39 13.39
C GLY A 211 -4.57 16.73 12.82
N LYS A 212 -4.95 18.02 12.79
CA LYS A 212 -6.24 18.44 12.20
C LYS A 212 -6.22 18.25 10.70
N GLY A 213 -5.16 18.68 10.03
CA GLY A 213 -4.99 18.49 8.58
C GLY A 213 -4.90 17.02 8.18
N LEU A 214 -4.09 16.24 8.94
CA LEU A 214 -3.95 14.82 8.70
C LEU A 214 -5.27 14.05 8.94
N ALA A 215 -6.05 14.42 9.95
CA ALA A 215 -7.37 13.85 10.18
C ALA A 215 -8.33 14.11 9.01
N VAL A 216 -8.37 15.34 8.48
CA VAL A 216 -9.20 15.68 7.31
C VAL A 216 -8.74 14.90 6.07
N ALA A 217 -7.44 14.79 5.82
CA ALA A 217 -6.90 13.96 4.75
C ALA A 217 -7.38 12.49 4.87
N ARG A 218 -7.37 11.94 6.08
CA ARG A 218 -7.87 10.58 6.34
C ARG A 218 -9.38 10.45 6.14
N MET A 219 -10.16 11.44 6.53
CA MET A 219 -11.61 11.47 6.28
C MET A 219 -11.92 11.42 4.78
N ALA A 220 -11.23 12.24 3.97
CA ALA A 220 -11.37 12.23 2.51
C ALA A 220 -11.03 10.85 1.92
N ALA A 221 -9.92 10.25 2.35
CA ALA A 221 -9.51 8.93 1.93
C ALA A 221 -10.56 7.86 2.28
N HIS A 222 -11.13 7.89 3.48
CA HIS A 222 -12.17 6.93 3.88
C HIS A 222 -13.45 7.01 3.02
N ILE A 223 -13.79 8.17 2.51
CA ILE A 223 -14.92 8.31 1.57
C ILE A 223 -14.62 7.52 0.30
N THR A 224 -13.38 7.55 -0.19
CA THR A 224 -13.02 6.83 -1.42
C THR A 224 -12.87 5.31 -1.23
N TYR A 225 -12.64 4.84 -0.02
CA TYR A 225 -12.44 3.41 0.26
C TYR A 225 -13.76 2.62 0.34
N LEU A 226 -14.85 3.29 0.69
CA LEU A 226 -16.15 2.64 0.86
C LEU A 226 -17.04 2.85 -0.36
N SER A 227 -17.85 1.86 -0.70
CA SER A 227 -18.84 2.01 -1.76
C SER A 227 -20.01 2.89 -1.33
N LYS A 228 -20.68 3.52 -2.32
CA LYS A 228 -21.94 4.25 -2.07
C LYS A 228 -22.99 3.36 -1.37
N LYS A 229 -23.10 2.09 -1.81
CA LYS A 229 -24.03 1.12 -1.24
C LYS A 229 -23.64 0.80 0.21
N GLY A 230 -22.38 0.47 0.47
CA GLY A 230 -21.90 0.18 1.82
C GLY A 230 -22.07 1.35 2.79
N LEU A 231 -21.80 2.60 2.35
CA LEU A 231 -22.07 3.80 3.15
C LEU A 231 -23.56 3.95 3.47
N GLN A 232 -24.44 3.74 2.45
CA GLN A 232 -25.88 3.88 2.62
C GLN A 232 -26.46 2.80 3.54
N GLU A 233 -26.02 1.56 3.43
CA GLU A 233 -26.49 0.45 4.29
C GLU A 233 -26.02 0.61 5.73
N LYS A 234 -24.76 1.01 5.93
CA LYS A 234 -24.19 1.15 7.26
C LYS A 234 -24.73 2.36 8.00
N PHE A 235 -24.79 3.50 7.36
CA PHE A 235 -25.08 4.78 8.01
C PHE A 235 -26.42 5.38 7.58
N GLY A 236 -26.73 5.38 6.27
CA GLY A 236 -27.92 6.05 5.73
C GLY A 236 -27.99 7.50 6.19
N ARG A 237 -29.12 7.88 6.76
CA ARG A 237 -29.34 9.16 7.45
C ARG A 237 -29.54 9.00 8.97
N LYS A 238 -28.94 7.94 9.54
CA LYS A 238 -29.06 7.66 10.98
C LYS A 238 -28.42 8.79 11.78
N LEU A 239 -29.19 9.33 12.72
CA LEU A 239 -28.71 10.31 13.69
C LEU A 239 -27.88 9.61 14.77
N GLN A 240 -27.12 10.39 15.53
CA GLN A 240 -26.53 9.93 16.78
C GLN A 240 -27.64 9.49 17.74
N GLU A 241 -27.33 9.14 18.97
CA GLU A 241 -28.27 8.66 19.99
C GLU A 241 -29.37 9.69 20.33
N ARG A 242 -30.21 10.04 19.33
CA ARG A 242 -31.29 11.03 19.41
C ARG A 242 -32.23 10.93 18.20
N ASP A 243 -33.42 11.53 18.35
CA ASP A 243 -34.46 11.51 17.30
C ASP A 243 -34.48 12.79 16.45
N ASP A 244 -33.92 13.93 16.93
CA ASP A 244 -34.02 15.23 16.31
C ASP A 244 -32.62 15.82 15.95
N LEU A 245 -32.59 16.70 14.94
CA LEU A 245 -31.42 17.50 14.57
C LEU A 245 -31.14 18.58 15.60
N LYS A 246 -29.85 18.83 15.89
CA LYS A 246 -29.42 19.92 16.81
C LYS A 246 -29.33 21.29 16.16
N PHE A 247 -29.36 21.36 14.82
CA PHE A 247 -29.17 22.59 14.05
C PHE A 247 -27.86 23.34 14.39
N GLY A 248 -26.76 22.58 14.54
CA GLY A 248 -25.43 23.07 14.87
C GLY A 248 -24.35 22.46 13.97
N PHE A 249 -23.06 22.68 14.33
CA PHE A 249 -21.91 22.12 13.63
C PHE A 249 -21.31 20.89 14.33
N ASP A 250 -21.91 20.40 15.38
CA ASP A 250 -21.61 19.10 15.97
C ASP A 250 -22.08 17.98 15.04
N ALA A 251 -21.57 16.76 15.28
CA ALA A 251 -22.00 15.62 14.51
C ALA A 251 -23.48 15.28 14.79
N ASP A 252 -24.35 15.45 13.81
CA ASP A 252 -25.73 15.03 13.84
C ASP A 252 -25.88 13.59 13.33
N PHE A 253 -25.20 13.26 12.24
CA PHE A 253 -25.30 11.96 11.60
C PHE A 253 -24.17 11.01 12.04
N GLN A 254 -24.46 9.70 12.08
CA GLN A 254 -23.47 8.68 12.46
C GLN A 254 -22.26 8.66 11.53
N ILE A 255 -22.44 8.95 10.24
CA ILE A 255 -21.34 9.03 9.28
C ILE A 255 -20.33 10.14 9.64
N GLU A 256 -20.79 11.27 10.19
CA GLU A 256 -19.90 12.37 10.59
C GLU A 256 -19.01 11.93 11.76
N SER A 257 -19.59 11.29 12.78
CA SER A 257 -18.82 10.73 13.90
C SER A 257 -17.86 9.65 13.46
N TYR A 258 -18.27 8.78 12.54
CA TYR A 258 -17.41 7.75 11.98
C TYR A 258 -16.19 8.37 11.31
N LEU A 259 -16.36 9.35 10.42
CA LEU A 259 -15.25 10.01 9.74
C LEU A 259 -14.32 10.74 10.72
N ARG A 260 -14.87 11.46 11.69
CA ARG A 260 -14.09 12.12 12.75
C ARG A 260 -13.27 11.11 13.57
N TYR A 261 -13.86 9.97 13.93
CA TYR A 261 -13.16 8.89 14.63
C TYR A 261 -12.02 8.32 13.78
N GLN A 262 -12.28 8.01 12.49
CA GLN A 262 -11.25 7.49 11.58
C GLN A 262 -10.09 8.49 11.41
N GLY A 263 -10.39 9.77 11.34
CA GLY A 263 -9.38 10.83 11.31
C GLY A 263 -8.55 10.87 12.59
N SER A 264 -9.19 10.85 13.76
CA SER A 264 -8.49 10.96 15.05
C SER A 264 -7.54 9.80 15.33
N VAL A 265 -8.00 8.54 15.13
CA VAL A 265 -7.13 7.36 15.36
C VAL A 265 -5.99 7.26 14.33
N PHE A 266 -6.12 7.88 13.18
CA PHE A 266 -5.07 7.89 12.17
C PHE A 266 -3.89 8.79 12.58
N VAL A 267 -4.17 9.91 13.19
CA VAL A 267 -3.16 10.87 13.67
C VAL A 267 -2.18 10.23 14.67
N ASP A 268 -2.65 9.27 15.46
CA ASP A 268 -1.84 8.60 16.47
C ASP A 268 -0.80 7.62 15.88
N ARG A 269 -0.98 7.21 14.61
CA ARG A 269 -0.16 6.15 14.02
C ARG A 269 0.54 6.51 12.70
N PHE A 270 0.23 7.64 12.11
CA PHE A 270 0.76 8.01 10.79
C PHE A 270 1.39 9.39 10.80
N ASP A 271 2.48 9.53 10.07
CA ASP A 271 3.20 10.80 9.93
C ASP A 271 2.66 11.64 8.78
N ALA A 272 2.50 12.94 9.02
CA ALA A 272 1.91 13.84 8.04
C ALA A 272 2.80 14.05 6.81
N ASN A 273 4.11 14.19 7.00
CA ASN A 273 5.03 14.31 5.87
C ASN A 273 5.09 13.01 5.07
N SER A 274 5.10 11.86 5.73
CA SER A 274 5.01 10.56 5.03
C SER A 274 3.76 10.46 4.17
N TYR A 275 2.61 10.96 4.64
CA TYR A 275 1.40 11.04 3.82
C TYR A 275 1.58 11.89 2.56
N LEU A 276 2.25 13.05 2.70
CA LEU A 276 2.54 13.93 1.55
C LEU A 276 3.44 13.21 0.51
N TYR A 277 4.53 12.60 0.97
CA TYR A 277 5.49 11.93 0.10
C TYR A 277 4.91 10.71 -0.60
N ILE A 278 4.21 9.84 0.12
CA ILE A 278 3.65 8.61 -0.45
C ILE A 278 2.52 8.94 -1.44
N THR A 279 1.62 9.87 -1.11
CA THR A 279 0.57 10.28 -2.05
C THR A 279 1.16 10.95 -3.30
N ARG A 280 2.28 11.69 -3.17
CA ARG A 280 2.98 12.24 -4.33
C ARG A 280 3.64 11.14 -5.17
N ALA A 281 4.22 10.12 -4.54
CA ALA A 281 4.77 8.97 -5.24
C ALA A 281 3.71 8.22 -6.06
N MET A 282 2.50 8.07 -5.50
CA MET A 282 1.35 7.48 -6.20
C MET A 282 0.90 8.36 -7.38
N ASP A 283 0.84 9.68 -7.22
CA ASP A 283 0.46 10.60 -8.32
C ASP A 283 1.47 10.58 -9.48
N TYR A 284 2.73 10.32 -9.19
CA TYR A 284 3.78 10.21 -10.20
C TYR A 284 3.82 8.84 -10.90
N PHE A 285 3.09 7.87 -10.36
CA PHE A 285 3.03 6.55 -10.96
C PHE A 285 2.26 6.57 -12.28
N ASP A 286 2.99 6.31 -13.35
CA ASP A 286 2.48 6.15 -14.72
C ASP A 286 3.39 5.18 -15.47
N LEU A 287 3.05 3.91 -15.39
CA LEU A 287 3.82 2.85 -16.04
C LEU A 287 3.74 2.96 -17.57
N THR A 288 2.61 3.42 -18.09
CA THR A 288 2.43 3.63 -19.54
C THR A 288 3.41 4.69 -20.08
N LYS A 289 3.60 5.78 -19.33
CA LYS A 289 4.53 6.86 -19.71
C LYS A 289 5.98 6.38 -19.72
N GLN A 290 6.38 5.52 -18.79
CA GLN A 290 7.73 4.96 -18.73
C GLN A 290 8.06 4.19 -20.03
N PHE A 291 7.05 3.62 -20.70
CA PHE A 291 7.17 2.86 -21.95
C PHE A 291 6.58 3.60 -23.17
N LYS A 292 6.73 4.92 -23.21
CA LYS A 292 6.38 5.78 -24.36
C LYS A 292 4.92 5.64 -24.81
N GLY A 293 4.02 5.39 -23.89
CA GLY A 293 2.59 5.27 -24.15
C GLY A 293 2.09 3.84 -24.40
N ASN A 294 2.97 2.84 -24.34
CA ASN A 294 2.61 1.43 -24.55
C ASN A 294 2.78 0.61 -23.27
N LEU A 295 1.69 0.35 -22.57
CA LEU A 295 1.72 -0.43 -21.32
C LEU A 295 2.21 -1.86 -21.52
N SER A 296 1.97 -2.48 -22.69
CA SER A 296 2.42 -3.84 -22.98
C SER A 296 3.94 -4.00 -22.90
N ASP A 297 4.69 -2.96 -23.27
CA ASP A 297 6.16 -2.99 -23.24
C ASP A 297 6.70 -3.11 -21.81
N ALA A 298 5.93 -2.72 -20.80
CA ALA A 298 6.31 -2.91 -19.39
C ALA A 298 6.43 -4.38 -19.00
N PHE A 299 5.77 -5.27 -19.72
CA PHE A 299 5.64 -6.69 -19.35
C PHE A 299 6.22 -7.66 -20.39
N LYS A 300 6.77 -7.16 -21.50
CA LYS A 300 7.19 -8.01 -22.65
C LYS A 300 8.27 -9.03 -22.32
N ASP A 301 9.12 -8.74 -21.34
CA ASP A 301 10.27 -9.58 -21.00
C ASP A 301 9.95 -10.61 -19.89
N THR A 302 8.78 -10.52 -19.25
CA THR A 302 8.41 -11.46 -18.19
C THR A 302 7.70 -12.70 -18.72
N LYS A 303 7.93 -13.82 -18.03
CA LYS A 303 7.22 -15.09 -18.23
C LYS A 303 6.39 -15.48 -17.00
N ALA A 304 6.20 -14.53 -16.09
CA ALA A 304 5.41 -14.77 -14.91
C ALA A 304 3.92 -14.98 -15.26
N LYS A 305 3.24 -15.78 -14.46
CA LYS A 305 1.79 -15.96 -14.54
C LYS A 305 1.09 -14.86 -13.74
N PHE A 306 0.25 -14.09 -14.41
CA PHE A 306 -0.49 -12.99 -13.79
C PHE A 306 -1.86 -13.44 -13.30
N PHE A 307 -2.28 -12.88 -12.17
CA PHE A 307 -3.65 -13.03 -11.69
C PHE A 307 -4.16 -11.68 -11.18
N ILE A 308 -5.01 -11.04 -11.96
CA ILE A 308 -5.53 -9.69 -11.69
C ILE A 308 -6.89 -9.79 -11.03
N ILE A 309 -7.08 -9.10 -9.92
CA ILE A 309 -8.31 -9.12 -9.13
C ILE A 309 -8.86 -7.71 -8.99
N SER A 310 -10.13 -7.51 -9.33
CA SER A 310 -10.86 -6.27 -9.10
C SER A 310 -12.16 -6.53 -8.34
N PHE A 311 -12.82 -5.46 -7.89
CA PHE A 311 -14.07 -5.52 -7.13
C PHE A 311 -15.14 -4.64 -7.77
N THR A 312 -16.36 -5.16 -7.90
CA THR A 312 -17.46 -4.49 -8.63
C THR A 312 -17.83 -3.12 -8.06
N SER A 313 -17.66 -2.92 -6.76
CA SER A 313 -18.03 -1.67 -6.08
C SER A 313 -16.86 -0.72 -5.81
N ASP A 314 -15.66 -1.06 -6.28
CA ASP A 314 -14.49 -0.19 -6.20
C ASP A 314 -14.61 0.96 -7.20
N TRP A 315 -14.75 2.18 -6.69
CA TRP A 315 -14.82 3.38 -7.51
C TRP A 315 -13.56 4.25 -7.44
N LEU A 316 -12.61 3.86 -6.55
CA LEU A 316 -11.28 4.47 -6.46
C LEU A 316 -10.36 3.95 -7.56
N TYR A 317 -10.36 2.61 -7.76
CA TYR A 317 -9.72 1.92 -8.88
C TYR A 317 -10.74 1.03 -9.59
N PRO A 318 -11.58 1.62 -10.46
CA PRO A 318 -12.64 0.88 -11.14
C PRO A 318 -12.10 -0.32 -11.92
N THR A 319 -12.90 -1.36 -12.03
CA THR A 319 -12.56 -2.58 -12.78
C THR A 319 -12.01 -2.31 -14.18
N GLN A 320 -12.41 -1.22 -14.83
CA GLN A 320 -11.88 -0.86 -16.16
C GLN A 320 -10.36 -0.65 -16.14
N GLU A 321 -9.80 -0.03 -15.11
CA GLU A 321 -8.34 0.18 -14.98
C GLU A 321 -7.58 -1.15 -14.87
N ASN A 322 -8.17 -2.13 -14.17
CA ASN A 322 -7.63 -3.49 -14.11
C ASN A 322 -7.76 -4.22 -15.45
N LYS A 323 -8.87 -4.05 -16.18
CA LYS A 323 -9.05 -4.59 -17.53
C LYS A 323 -8.04 -4.03 -18.53
N ASP A 324 -7.65 -2.77 -18.41
CA ASP A 324 -6.63 -2.16 -19.28
C ASP A 324 -5.27 -2.86 -19.09
N ILE A 325 -4.91 -3.25 -17.85
CA ILE A 325 -3.73 -4.07 -17.57
C ILE A 325 -3.85 -5.45 -18.23
N VAL A 326 -5.03 -6.10 -18.10
CA VAL A 326 -5.29 -7.41 -18.73
C VAL A 326 -5.18 -7.35 -20.25
N ILE A 327 -5.70 -6.28 -20.87
CA ILE A 327 -5.60 -6.07 -22.32
C ILE A 327 -4.13 -5.93 -22.74
N ALA A 328 -3.33 -5.16 -22.01
CA ALA A 328 -1.91 -5.00 -22.26
C ALA A 328 -1.15 -6.34 -22.17
N LEU A 329 -1.44 -7.16 -21.16
CA LEU A 329 -0.85 -8.50 -21.00
C LEU A 329 -1.28 -9.47 -22.10
N ASN A 330 -2.56 -9.50 -22.44
CA ASN A 330 -3.08 -10.34 -23.54
C ASN A 330 -2.45 -9.97 -24.89
N SER A 331 -2.18 -8.67 -25.12
CA SER A 331 -1.61 -8.21 -26.41
C SER A 331 -0.20 -8.75 -26.67
N ILE A 332 0.53 -9.17 -25.64
CA ILE A 332 1.85 -9.78 -25.72
C ILE A 332 1.82 -11.30 -25.51
N GLY A 333 0.64 -11.90 -25.37
CA GLY A 333 0.48 -13.35 -25.14
C GLY A 333 0.95 -13.80 -23.75
N ALA A 334 0.92 -12.92 -22.74
CA ALA A 334 1.25 -13.29 -21.37
C ALA A 334 0.20 -14.25 -20.78
N ASP A 335 0.64 -15.12 -19.85
CA ASP A 335 -0.29 -15.96 -19.08
C ASP A 335 -0.98 -15.08 -18.03
N VAL A 336 -2.25 -14.74 -18.28
CA VAL A 336 -3.04 -13.84 -17.42
C VAL A 336 -4.43 -14.40 -17.13
N GLY A 337 -4.73 -14.57 -15.84
CA GLY A 337 -6.07 -14.75 -15.31
C GLY A 337 -6.62 -13.42 -14.78
N PHE A 338 -7.93 -13.24 -14.93
CA PHE A 338 -8.64 -12.07 -14.40
C PHE A 338 -9.92 -12.47 -13.71
N VAL A 339 -10.23 -11.86 -12.58
CA VAL A 339 -11.51 -12.01 -11.89
C VAL A 339 -12.00 -10.67 -11.35
N GLU A 340 -13.30 -10.41 -11.55
CA GLU A 340 -14.04 -9.34 -10.91
C GLU A 340 -14.91 -9.93 -9.80
N ILE A 341 -14.59 -9.62 -8.54
CA ILE A 341 -15.30 -10.12 -7.37
C ILE A 341 -16.50 -9.21 -7.08
N GLU A 342 -17.69 -9.80 -7.01
CA GLU A 342 -18.90 -9.05 -6.62
C GLU A 342 -18.89 -8.77 -5.11
N THR A 343 -18.95 -7.49 -4.73
CA THR A 343 -18.98 -7.05 -3.35
C THR A 343 -19.50 -5.62 -3.24
N ASP A 344 -20.02 -5.25 -2.07
CA ASP A 344 -20.45 -3.90 -1.72
C ASP A 344 -19.47 -3.15 -0.81
N LYS A 345 -18.29 -3.74 -0.53
CA LYS A 345 -17.31 -3.19 0.43
C LYS A 345 -16.47 -2.05 -0.13
N GLY A 346 -16.54 -1.78 -1.44
CA GLY A 346 -15.74 -0.75 -2.10
C GLY A 346 -14.29 -1.16 -2.28
N HIS A 347 -13.40 -0.17 -2.29
CA HIS A 347 -11.97 -0.39 -2.44
C HIS A 347 -11.35 -1.24 -1.32
N ASP A 348 -11.83 -1.09 -0.08
CA ASP A 348 -11.35 -1.85 1.08
C ASP A 348 -11.64 -3.36 0.98
N SER A 349 -12.33 -3.84 -0.04
CA SER A 349 -12.72 -5.26 -0.20
C SER A 349 -11.54 -6.23 -0.07
N PHE A 350 -10.33 -5.85 -0.53
CA PHE A 350 -9.15 -6.71 -0.40
C PHE A 350 -8.58 -6.77 1.03
N LEU A 351 -8.95 -5.83 1.91
CA LEU A 351 -8.55 -5.79 3.31
C LEU A 351 -9.54 -6.49 4.25
N LEU A 352 -10.73 -6.79 3.75
CA LEU A 352 -11.83 -7.34 4.53
C LEU A 352 -12.03 -8.83 4.27
N GLU A 353 -12.79 -9.47 5.13
CA GLU A 353 -13.21 -10.87 4.94
C GLU A 353 -14.28 -10.94 3.83
N VAL A 354 -13.81 -11.14 2.59
CA VAL A 354 -14.63 -11.40 1.40
C VAL A 354 -14.34 -12.82 0.95
N PRO A 355 -15.23 -13.79 1.21
CA PRO A 355 -14.96 -15.21 1.00
C PRO A 355 -14.56 -15.57 -0.44
N ASP A 356 -15.25 -15.00 -1.44
CA ASP A 356 -14.95 -15.28 -2.85
C ASP A 356 -13.55 -14.78 -3.24
N PHE A 357 -13.14 -13.63 -2.74
CA PHE A 357 -11.78 -13.10 -2.92
C PHE A 357 -10.74 -14.04 -2.28
N LEU A 358 -10.93 -14.40 -1.01
CA LEU A 358 -9.98 -15.23 -0.28
C LEU A 358 -9.85 -16.64 -0.88
N ASN A 359 -10.97 -17.25 -1.25
CA ASN A 359 -11.00 -18.57 -1.89
C ASN A 359 -10.32 -18.54 -3.27
N THR A 360 -10.60 -17.50 -4.06
CA THR A 360 -10.03 -17.33 -5.40
C THR A 360 -8.51 -17.14 -5.34
N LEU A 361 -8.04 -16.29 -4.42
CA LEU A 361 -6.61 -16.08 -4.17
C LEU A 361 -5.93 -17.37 -3.73
N LYS A 362 -6.54 -18.10 -2.77
CA LYS A 362 -6.03 -19.38 -2.29
C LYS A 362 -5.89 -20.40 -3.40
N ASN A 363 -6.94 -20.61 -4.18
CA ASN A 363 -6.97 -21.59 -5.25
C ASN A 363 -5.94 -21.30 -6.34
N PHE A 364 -5.75 -20.01 -6.69
CA PHE A 364 -4.72 -19.62 -7.64
C PHE A 364 -3.31 -19.94 -7.13
N LEU A 365 -3.01 -19.59 -5.87
CA LEU A 365 -1.69 -19.84 -5.27
C LEU A 365 -1.44 -21.35 -5.11
N ASP A 366 -2.40 -22.11 -4.60
CA ASP A 366 -2.27 -23.56 -4.40
C ASP A 366 -2.02 -24.26 -5.73
N LYS A 367 -2.83 -23.97 -6.76
CA LYS A 367 -2.65 -24.54 -8.09
C LYS A 367 -1.31 -24.16 -8.72
N SER A 368 -0.91 -22.90 -8.63
CA SER A 368 0.37 -22.46 -9.17
C SER A 368 1.57 -23.07 -8.43
N TYR A 369 1.41 -23.43 -7.15
CA TYR A 369 2.44 -24.12 -6.37
C TYR A 369 2.56 -25.61 -6.74
N GLU A 370 1.43 -26.26 -7.05
CA GLU A 370 1.41 -27.67 -7.49
C GLU A 370 1.99 -27.88 -8.91
N GLU A 371 1.95 -26.84 -9.75
CA GLU A 371 2.51 -26.83 -11.11
C GLU A 371 4.05 -26.69 -11.13
N HIS A 372 4.68 -26.50 -9.97
CA HIS A 372 6.13 -26.27 -9.79
C HIS A 372 6.81 -27.36 -8.97
#